data_7ac7844f1eb60e527ea97d936e1cadde
#
_entry.id   7ac7844f1eb60e527ea97d936e1cadde
#
_cell.length_a   1.000
_cell.length_b   1.000
_cell.length_c   1.000
_cell.angle_alpha   90.00
_cell.angle_beta   90.00
_cell.angle_gamma   90.00
#
_symmetry.space_group_name_H-M   'P 1'
#
loop_
_entity.id
_entity.type
_entity.pdbx_description
1 polymer ?
#
loop_
_entity_poly.entity_id
_entity_poly.type
_entity_poly.pdbx_seq_one_letter_code
_entity_poly.pdbx_strand_id
1 'polypeptide(L)'
;MNSIQSKLKKLRLMNNLTQEELANRLGIGRDAVIRIEKGTRKLSLEEIKKITEIYKIPLSYLDEDIIPDNNKKMKGIVLAGGSGTRLYPITEGISKQLMPIYDKPMIYYPLSTLMLAGIKDILIITTKEEQQGFKNLLKNGKQFGLNLEYMIQPSPDGLAQAFILGEKFIGNDACAMILGDNIFYGSGFENLLSHAKNSALSGTATIFGNQVKDPERFGIMELDKNNNVLSVEEKPEKPKSNYAITGLYFYPSGVSQKAKEVKPSARGELEITTLNDFYLKDGNLKAEKLEEGFVWFDTGTFDSQLEAANMIKAIENNQDNVICCPEKIAYDNNWINIESLKLRAELLKKNKYGQFLQKIIDENRKEER
;
A
#
# COMPACT_ATOMS: atom_id res chain seq x y z
N MET A 1 10.17 2.95 -18.40
CA MET A 1 11.15 4.07 -18.37
C MET A 1 10.47 5.27 -17.73
N ASN A 2 10.63 5.46 -16.42
CA ASN A 2 10.05 6.60 -15.69
C ASN A 2 11.08 7.72 -15.57
N SER A 3 11.50 8.29 -16.69
CA SER A 3 12.43 9.42 -16.66
C SER A 3 11.73 10.68 -16.14
N ILE A 4 12.48 11.58 -15.52
CA ILE A 4 11.98 12.90 -15.03
C ILE A 4 11.18 13.63 -16.12
N GLN A 5 11.55 13.42 -17.38
CA GLN A 5 10.89 13.97 -18.55
C GLN A 5 9.49 13.38 -18.76
N SER A 6 9.35 12.05 -18.61
CA SER A 6 8.05 11.37 -18.72
C SER A 6 7.13 11.73 -17.56
N LYS A 7 7.69 11.89 -16.35
CA LYS A 7 6.96 12.35 -15.16
C LYS A 7 6.45 13.79 -15.35
N LEU A 8 7.28 14.71 -15.83
CA LEU A 8 6.87 16.10 -16.09
C LEU A 8 5.73 16.17 -17.11
N LYS A 9 5.85 15.42 -18.22
CA LYS A 9 4.80 15.34 -19.24
C LYS A 9 3.49 14.79 -18.65
N LYS A 10 3.57 13.73 -17.84
CA LYS A 10 2.41 13.12 -17.15
C LYS A 10 1.76 14.14 -16.21
N LEU A 11 2.53 14.82 -15.35
CA LEU A 11 2.03 15.87 -14.44
C LEU A 11 1.31 16.99 -15.20
N ARG A 12 1.88 17.45 -16.30
CA ARG A 12 1.26 18.49 -17.14
C ARG A 12 -0.08 18.04 -17.69
N LEU A 13 -0.15 16.83 -18.26
CA LEU A 13 -1.37 16.29 -18.83
C LEU A 13 -2.45 16.05 -17.78
N MET A 14 -2.09 15.51 -16.61
CA MET A 14 -3.03 15.28 -15.48
C MET A 14 -3.62 16.59 -14.93
N ASN A 15 -2.90 17.72 -15.08
CA ASN A 15 -3.38 19.03 -14.69
C ASN A 15 -3.99 19.83 -15.87
N ASN A 16 -4.28 19.17 -16.98
CA ASN A 16 -4.86 19.77 -18.20
C ASN A 16 -4.09 21.00 -18.72
N LEU A 17 -2.76 21.06 -18.52
CA LEU A 17 -1.93 22.16 -18.96
C LEU A 17 -1.37 21.90 -20.35
N THR A 18 -1.38 22.93 -21.20
CA THR A 18 -0.62 22.97 -22.46
C THR A 18 0.88 23.16 -22.16
N GLN A 19 1.73 22.85 -23.12
CA GLN A 19 3.19 23.12 -23.00
C GLN A 19 3.49 24.63 -22.85
N GLU A 20 2.66 25.48 -23.43
CA GLU A 20 2.75 26.95 -23.32
C GLU A 20 2.43 27.40 -21.88
N GLU A 21 1.35 26.91 -21.30
CA GLU A 21 0.96 27.25 -19.93
C GLU A 21 1.97 26.74 -18.88
N LEU A 22 2.54 25.55 -19.08
CA LEU A 22 3.63 25.08 -18.23
C LEU A 22 4.87 25.95 -18.38
N ALA A 23 5.23 26.33 -19.59
CA ALA A 23 6.36 27.23 -19.90
C ALA A 23 6.23 28.57 -19.17
N ASN A 24 5.03 29.19 -19.25
CA ASN A 24 4.73 30.44 -18.55
C ASN A 24 4.85 30.31 -17.03
N ARG A 25 4.34 29.22 -16.43
CA ARG A 25 4.45 28.95 -14.98
C ARG A 25 5.89 28.73 -14.53
N LEU A 26 6.71 28.11 -15.37
CA LEU A 26 8.13 27.87 -15.07
C LEU A 26 9.01 29.11 -15.33
N GLY A 27 8.50 30.08 -16.10
CA GLY A 27 9.27 31.27 -16.56
C GLY A 27 10.31 30.90 -17.61
N ILE A 28 10.03 29.94 -18.51
CA ILE A 28 10.90 29.48 -19.59
C ILE A 28 10.14 29.48 -20.93
N GLY A 29 10.85 29.38 -22.05
CA GLY A 29 10.21 29.29 -23.35
C GLY A 29 9.53 27.93 -23.59
N ARG A 30 8.44 27.91 -24.40
CA ARG A 30 7.75 26.67 -24.80
C ARG A 30 8.69 25.63 -25.40
N ASP A 31 9.64 26.06 -26.26
CA ASP A 31 10.63 25.13 -26.84
C ASP A 31 11.54 24.48 -25.81
N ALA A 32 11.78 25.14 -24.68
CA ALA A 32 12.50 24.55 -23.57
C ALA A 32 11.69 23.40 -22.92
N VAL A 33 10.38 23.60 -22.71
CA VAL A 33 9.47 22.53 -22.18
C VAL A 33 9.44 21.36 -23.16
N ILE A 34 9.31 21.60 -24.46
CA ILE A 34 9.33 20.54 -25.49
C ILE A 34 10.62 19.73 -25.42
N ARG A 35 11.77 20.39 -25.31
CA ARG A 35 13.09 19.73 -25.23
C ARG A 35 13.26 18.97 -23.90
N ILE A 36 12.74 19.49 -22.80
CA ILE A 36 12.73 18.78 -21.52
C ILE A 36 11.89 17.51 -21.62
N GLU A 37 10.65 17.60 -22.12
CA GLU A 37 9.75 16.43 -22.26
C GLU A 37 10.27 15.38 -23.26
N LYS A 38 11.07 15.79 -24.25
CA LYS A 38 11.78 14.89 -25.19
C LYS A 38 13.09 14.32 -24.64
N GLY A 39 13.56 14.78 -23.48
CA GLY A 39 14.82 14.34 -22.89
C GLY A 39 16.07 14.92 -23.51
N THR A 40 15.95 15.92 -24.42
CA THR A 40 17.08 16.58 -25.08
C THR A 40 17.61 17.79 -24.32
N ARG A 41 16.95 18.19 -23.22
CA ARG A 41 17.39 19.21 -22.27
C ARG A 41 17.15 18.72 -20.83
N LYS A 42 18.16 18.89 -19.96
CA LYS A 42 18.02 18.64 -18.52
C LYS A 42 17.33 19.81 -17.84
N LEU A 43 16.61 19.51 -16.76
CA LEU A 43 16.05 20.49 -15.84
C LEU A 43 17.15 21.12 -14.98
N SER A 44 17.07 22.41 -14.72
CA SER A 44 17.89 23.07 -13.72
C SER A 44 17.30 22.86 -12.31
N LEU A 45 18.12 23.05 -11.26
CA LEU A 45 17.65 22.99 -9.85
C LEU A 45 16.53 24.00 -9.57
N GLU A 46 16.58 25.18 -10.20
CA GLU A 46 15.55 26.21 -10.07
C GLU A 46 14.23 25.78 -10.71
N GLU A 47 14.30 25.16 -11.89
CA GLU A 47 13.12 24.62 -12.60
C GLU A 47 12.51 23.46 -11.82
N ILE A 48 13.34 22.58 -11.24
CA ILE A 48 12.89 21.48 -10.40
C ILE A 48 12.13 22.01 -9.16
N LYS A 49 12.67 23.02 -8.46
CA LYS A 49 11.99 23.67 -7.33
C LYS A 49 10.64 24.26 -7.74
N LYS A 50 10.59 25.00 -8.84
CA LYS A 50 9.33 25.55 -9.36
C LYS A 50 8.32 24.46 -9.71
N ILE A 51 8.74 23.35 -10.31
CA ILE A 51 7.88 22.20 -10.61
C ILE A 51 7.27 21.64 -9.33
N THR A 52 8.08 21.45 -8.28
CA THR A 52 7.60 20.94 -6.99
C THR A 52 6.59 21.88 -6.34
N GLU A 53 6.77 23.18 -6.47
CA GLU A 53 5.83 24.20 -5.98
C GLU A 53 4.53 24.25 -6.79
N ILE A 54 4.63 24.24 -8.14
CA ILE A 54 3.46 24.30 -9.04
C ILE A 54 2.54 23.12 -8.85
N TYR A 55 3.11 21.91 -8.72
CA TYR A 55 2.35 20.67 -8.63
C TYR A 55 2.16 20.18 -7.18
N LYS A 56 2.68 20.93 -6.19
CA LYS A 56 2.68 20.56 -4.77
C LYS A 56 3.19 19.13 -4.54
N ILE A 57 4.25 18.76 -5.23
CA ILE A 57 4.89 17.45 -5.13
C ILE A 57 6.25 17.56 -4.42
N PRO A 58 6.68 16.58 -3.64
CA PRO A 58 8.00 16.61 -3.04
C PRO A 58 9.11 16.48 -4.10
N LEU A 59 10.30 17.02 -3.78
CA LEU A 59 11.47 16.94 -4.67
C LEU A 59 11.81 15.50 -5.05
N SER A 60 11.62 14.56 -4.11
CA SER A 60 11.83 13.12 -4.31
C SER A 60 10.95 12.51 -5.42
N TYR A 61 9.84 13.13 -5.78
CA TYR A 61 9.03 12.70 -6.91
C TYR A 61 9.75 12.90 -8.26
N LEU A 62 10.58 13.92 -8.36
CA LEU A 62 11.34 14.25 -9.57
C LEU A 62 12.76 13.67 -9.54
N ASP A 63 13.27 13.34 -8.35
CA ASP A 63 14.65 12.90 -8.18
C ASP A 63 14.82 11.47 -8.71
N GLU A 64 15.56 11.33 -9.81
CA GLU A 64 15.95 10.04 -10.39
C GLU A 64 17.26 9.51 -9.80
N ASP A 65 18.00 10.35 -9.08
CA ASP A 65 19.31 10.00 -8.53
C ASP A 65 19.23 9.23 -7.19
N ILE A 66 18.04 9.07 -6.61
CA ILE A 66 17.77 7.93 -5.75
C ILE A 66 17.44 6.75 -6.69
N ILE A 67 18.43 6.29 -7.43
CA ILE A 67 18.37 4.97 -8.04
C ILE A 67 18.27 4.03 -6.85
N PRO A 68 17.10 3.39 -6.59
CA PRO A 68 17.10 2.29 -5.65
C PRO A 68 18.15 1.35 -6.20
N ASP A 69 19.10 0.97 -5.38
CA ASP A 69 20.06 -0.07 -5.75
C ASP A 69 19.25 -1.17 -6.45
N ASN A 70 19.41 -1.31 -7.78
CA ASN A 70 18.59 -2.21 -8.60
C ASN A 70 18.68 -3.67 -8.14
N ASN A 71 19.57 -3.95 -7.19
CA ASN A 71 19.71 -5.23 -6.50
C ASN A 71 18.84 -5.32 -5.24
N LYS A 72 18.34 -4.22 -4.66
CA LYS A 72 17.46 -4.26 -3.48
C LYS A 72 16.01 -4.48 -3.93
N LYS A 73 15.44 -5.58 -3.49
CA LYS A 73 14.03 -5.92 -3.70
C LYS A 73 13.21 -5.52 -2.48
N MET A 74 11.93 -5.37 -2.69
CA MET A 74 10.97 -5.27 -1.60
C MET A 74 10.04 -6.47 -1.63
N LYS A 75 9.87 -7.11 -0.48
CA LYS A 75 8.93 -8.19 -0.26
C LYS A 75 7.74 -7.71 0.55
N GLY A 76 6.63 -8.41 0.43
CA GLY A 76 5.40 -8.09 1.15
C GLY A 76 5.03 -9.16 2.16
N ILE A 77 4.43 -8.76 3.27
CA ILE A 77 3.76 -9.65 4.21
C ILE A 77 2.31 -9.18 4.34
N VAL A 78 1.37 -10.10 4.16
CA VAL A 78 -0.02 -9.90 4.61
C VAL A 78 -0.18 -10.73 5.88
N LEU A 79 -0.37 -10.05 7.01
CA LEU A 79 -0.62 -10.72 8.29
C LEU A 79 -2.13 -10.94 8.46
N ALA A 80 -2.54 -12.17 8.24
CA ALA A 80 -3.93 -12.62 8.29
C ALA A 80 -4.15 -13.67 9.40
N GLY A 81 -3.34 -13.59 10.45
CA GLY A 81 -3.52 -14.37 11.68
C GLY A 81 -4.45 -13.65 12.66
N GLY A 82 -4.96 -14.39 13.61
CA GLY A 82 -5.83 -13.84 14.65
C GLY A 82 -7.20 -14.51 14.68
N SER A 83 -7.69 -14.76 15.89
CA SER A 83 -8.90 -15.58 16.14
C SER A 83 -10.22 -14.93 15.71
N GLY A 84 -10.24 -13.64 15.38
CA GLY A 84 -11.45 -12.94 14.96
C GLY A 84 -12.60 -12.97 15.96
N THR A 85 -12.35 -13.18 17.24
CA THR A 85 -13.37 -13.42 18.29
C THR A 85 -14.44 -12.36 18.40
N ARG A 86 -14.11 -11.10 18.03
CA ARG A 86 -15.09 -10.00 17.98
C ARG A 86 -16.19 -10.19 16.92
N LEU A 87 -16.01 -11.14 16.01
CA LEU A 87 -16.92 -11.46 14.90
C LEU A 87 -17.58 -12.84 15.06
N TYR A 88 -17.50 -13.43 16.25
CA TYR A 88 -18.25 -14.65 16.55
C TYR A 88 -19.76 -14.41 16.43
N PRO A 89 -20.55 -15.43 15.98
CA PRO A 89 -20.10 -16.80 15.68
C PRO A 89 -19.57 -17.02 14.25
N ILE A 90 -19.55 -16.01 13.35
CA ILE A 90 -19.18 -16.21 11.94
C ILE A 90 -17.75 -16.72 11.81
N THR A 91 -16.82 -16.16 12.58
CA THR A 91 -15.40 -16.53 12.53
C THR A 91 -15.04 -17.83 13.26
N GLU A 92 -16.03 -18.58 13.76
CA GLU A 92 -15.84 -19.99 14.13
C GLU A 92 -15.70 -20.89 12.89
N GLY A 93 -16.29 -20.49 11.76
CA GLY A 93 -16.32 -21.30 10.53
C GLY A 93 -15.49 -20.76 9.38
N ILE A 94 -15.11 -19.49 9.42
CA ILE A 94 -14.36 -18.84 8.33
C ILE A 94 -13.44 -17.76 8.89
N SER A 95 -12.22 -17.68 8.31
CA SER A 95 -11.33 -16.57 8.59
C SER A 95 -11.97 -15.22 8.28
N LYS A 96 -11.78 -14.23 9.18
CA LYS A 96 -12.26 -12.87 9.00
C LYS A 96 -11.86 -12.31 7.62
N GLN A 97 -10.62 -12.51 7.23
CA GLN A 97 -10.07 -11.97 5.98
C GLN A 97 -10.60 -12.66 4.71
N LEU A 98 -11.30 -13.78 4.85
CA LEU A 98 -12.02 -14.45 3.76
C LEU A 98 -13.49 -14.03 3.66
N MET A 99 -14.00 -13.30 4.66
CA MET A 99 -15.36 -12.75 4.62
C MET A 99 -15.47 -11.70 3.51
N PRO A 100 -16.66 -11.56 2.90
CA PRO A 100 -16.87 -10.57 1.85
C PRO A 100 -16.90 -9.15 2.42
N ILE A 101 -16.23 -8.24 1.74
CA ILE A 101 -16.45 -6.80 1.86
C ILE A 101 -17.03 -6.34 0.52
N TYR A 102 -18.33 -6.15 0.48
CA TYR A 102 -19.17 -5.90 -0.68
C TYR A 102 -19.11 -7.04 -1.70
N ASP A 103 -18.26 -6.97 -2.73
CA ASP A 103 -18.26 -7.85 -3.91
C ASP A 103 -17.09 -8.85 -3.97
N LYS A 104 -16.13 -8.74 -3.04
CA LYS A 104 -14.93 -9.57 -3.02
C LYS A 104 -14.44 -9.90 -1.59
N PRO A 105 -13.60 -10.94 -1.42
CA PRO A 105 -13.04 -11.26 -0.11
C PRO A 105 -12.18 -10.13 0.45
N MET A 106 -12.25 -9.89 1.76
CA MET A 106 -11.51 -8.84 2.45
C MET A 106 -10.00 -8.85 2.12
N ILE A 107 -9.38 -10.02 2.02
CA ILE A 107 -7.94 -10.16 1.73
C ILE A 107 -7.51 -9.54 0.39
N TYR A 108 -8.43 -9.32 -0.57
CA TYR A 108 -8.13 -8.68 -1.85
C TYR A 108 -7.69 -7.22 -1.68
N TYR A 109 -8.19 -6.52 -0.66
CA TYR A 109 -7.85 -5.12 -0.39
C TYR A 109 -6.40 -4.94 0.06
N PRO A 110 -5.93 -5.60 1.15
CA PRO A 110 -4.53 -5.52 1.54
C PRO A 110 -3.58 -6.11 0.49
N LEU A 111 -3.98 -7.20 -0.20
CA LEU A 111 -3.20 -7.74 -1.30
C LEU A 111 -3.02 -6.70 -2.42
N SER A 112 -4.10 -6.04 -2.83
CA SER A 112 -4.07 -4.97 -3.83
C SER A 112 -3.21 -3.79 -3.40
N THR A 113 -3.20 -3.42 -2.13
CA THR A 113 -2.34 -2.36 -1.59
C THR A 113 -0.86 -2.68 -1.80
N LEU A 114 -0.42 -3.89 -1.50
CA LEU A 114 0.96 -4.32 -1.79
C LEU A 114 1.25 -4.38 -3.30
N MET A 115 0.27 -4.79 -4.10
CA MET A 115 0.41 -4.80 -5.56
C MET A 115 0.55 -3.38 -6.14
N LEU A 116 -0.22 -2.40 -5.64
CA LEU A 116 -0.10 -0.98 -6.00
C LEU A 116 1.28 -0.40 -5.62
N ALA A 117 1.88 -0.88 -4.53
CA ALA A 117 3.28 -0.58 -4.19
C ALA A 117 4.30 -1.27 -5.11
N GLY A 118 3.84 -2.06 -6.10
CA GLY A 118 4.70 -2.79 -7.03
C GLY A 118 5.43 -3.97 -6.39
N ILE A 119 4.83 -4.63 -5.40
CA ILE A 119 5.38 -5.77 -4.67
C ILE A 119 4.77 -7.06 -5.22
N LYS A 120 5.60 -7.99 -5.68
CA LYS A 120 5.17 -9.27 -6.30
C LYS A 120 5.40 -10.49 -5.42
N ASP A 121 6.47 -10.48 -4.63
CA ASP A 121 6.81 -11.57 -3.73
C ASP A 121 6.13 -11.29 -2.38
N ILE A 122 5.10 -12.06 -2.04
CA ILE A 122 4.24 -11.80 -0.87
C ILE A 122 4.08 -13.07 -0.04
N LEU A 123 4.34 -12.95 1.26
CA LEU A 123 4.10 -13.98 2.26
C LEU A 123 2.74 -13.73 2.94
N ILE A 124 1.87 -14.73 2.90
CA ILE A 124 0.59 -14.72 3.62
C ILE A 124 0.79 -15.49 4.94
N ILE A 125 0.72 -14.80 6.06
CA ILE A 125 0.83 -15.41 7.40
C ILE A 125 -0.58 -15.60 7.96
N THR A 126 -0.93 -16.84 8.30
CA THR A 126 -2.27 -17.23 8.76
C THR A 126 -2.19 -18.12 9.99
N THR A 127 -3.32 -18.40 10.60
CA THR A 127 -3.42 -19.53 11.54
C THR A 127 -3.33 -20.86 10.79
N LYS A 128 -3.08 -21.94 11.52
CA LYS A 128 -2.99 -23.30 10.95
C LYS A 128 -4.33 -23.75 10.33
N GLU A 129 -5.41 -23.47 11.03
CA GLU A 129 -6.77 -23.88 10.69
C GLU A 129 -7.27 -23.19 9.43
N GLU A 130 -6.92 -21.93 9.23
CA GLU A 130 -7.45 -21.08 8.17
C GLU A 130 -6.61 -21.11 6.89
N GLN A 131 -5.36 -21.54 6.94
CA GLN A 131 -4.41 -21.47 5.80
C GLN A 131 -4.95 -22.13 4.53
N GLN A 132 -5.70 -23.24 4.66
CA GLN A 132 -6.22 -23.94 3.48
C GLN A 132 -7.25 -23.08 2.72
N GLY A 133 -8.06 -22.29 3.43
CA GLY A 133 -9.01 -21.35 2.81
C GLY A 133 -8.30 -20.31 1.95
N PHE A 134 -7.21 -19.72 2.44
CA PHE A 134 -6.40 -18.78 1.67
C PHE A 134 -5.73 -19.44 0.45
N LYS A 135 -5.18 -20.64 0.61
CA LYS A 135 -4.61 -21.40 -0.51
C LYS A 135 -5.64 -21.76 -1.57
N ASN A 136 -6.86 -22.07 -1.20
CA ASN A 136 -7.95 -22.36 -2.15
C ASN A 136 -8.31 -21.11 -2.96
N LEU A 137 -8.35 -19.94 -2.32
CA LEU A 137 -8.72 -18.67 -2.95
C LEU A 137 -7.58 -18.09 -3.79
N LEU A 138 -6.40 -17.93 -3.20
CA LEU A 138 -5.28 -17.19 -3.78
C LEU A 138 -4.30 -18.08 -4.54
N LYS A 139 -4.34 -19.40 -4.33
CA LYS A 139 -3.44 -20.38 -4.92
C LYS A 139 -1.97 -19.99 -4.71
N ASN A 140 -1.17 -20.00 -5.75
CA ASN A 140 0.23 -19.53 -5.73
C ASN A 140 0.38 -18.08 -6.24
N GLY A 141 -0.72 -17.36 -6.48
CA GLY A 141 -0.73 -15.97 -6.91
C GLY A 141 -0.53 -15.75 -8.41
N LYS A 142 -0.21 -16.77 -9.21
CA LYS A 142 0.10 -16.62 -10.64
C LYS A 142 -1.05 -15.99 -11.44
N GLN A 143 -2.30 -16.19 -11.03
CA GLN A 143 -3.46 -15.56 -11.65
C GLN A 143 -3.46 -14.02 -11.51
N PHE A 144 -2.67 -13.49 -10.58
CA PHE A 144 -2.45 -12.07 -10.33
C PHE A 144 -1.01 -11.63 -10.67
N GLY A 145 -0.22 -12.48 -11.32
CA GLY A 145 1.19 -12.23 -11.59
C GLY A 145 2.08 -12.12 -10.35
N LEU A 146 1.64 -12.70 -9.23
CA LEU A 146 2.32 -12.72 -7.94
C LEU A 146 3.04 -14.04 -7.69
N ASN A 147 4.00 -14.01 -6.76
CA ASN A 147 4.60 -15.17 -6.13
C ASN A 147 4.14 -15.19 -4.66
N LEU A 148 3.17 -16.05 -4.34
CA LEU A 148 2.63 -16.17 -2.98
C LEU A 148 3.27 -17.34 -2.26
N GLU A 149 3.80 -17.07 -1.07
CA GLU A 149 4.18 -18.06 -0.09
C GLU A 149 3.23 -18.00 1.12
N TYR A 150 3.15 -19.10 1.88
CA TYR A 150 2.25 -19.23 3.01
C TYR A 150 3.00 -19.70 4.24
N MET A 151 2.73 -19.08 5.37
CA MET A 151 3.32 -19.44 6.65
C MET A 151 2.26 -19.49 7.74
N ILE A 152 2.47 -20.39 8.71
CA ILE A 152 1.61 -20.50 9.88
C ILE A 152 2.20 -19.64 11.00
N GLN A 153 1.37 -18.78 11.59
CA GLN A 153 1.64 -18.13 12.86
C GLN A 153 1.19 -19.09 13.98
N PRO A 154 2.10 -19.61 14.79
CA PRO A 154 1.74 -20.65 15.78
C PRO A 154 0.94 -20.10 16.95
N SER A 155 1.13 -18.83 17.30
CA SER A 155 0.44 -18.09 18.35
C SER A 155 0.38 -16.61 18.03
N PRO A 156 -0.64 -15.86 18.47
CA PRO A 156 -0.79 -14.43 18.18
C PRO A 156 0.08 -13.57 19.11
N ASP A 157 1.41 -13.73 19.05
CA ASP A 157 2.36 -13.11 19.98
C ASP A 157 2.70 -11.65 19.60
N GLY A 158 1.89 -11.01 18.79
CA GLY A 158 2.04 -9.62 18.38
C GLY A 158 2.48 -9.44 16.92
N LEU A 159 2.36 -8.19 16.42
CA LEU A 159 2.56 -7.91 14.99
C LEU A 159 4.03 -8.02 14.56
N ALA A 160 4.99 -7.67 15.44
CA ALA A 160 6.41 -7.75 15.11
C ALA A 160 6.88 -9.19 14.90
N GLN A 161 6.16 -10.21 15.44
CA GLN A 161 6.43 -11.62 15.21
C GLN A 161 6.44 -11.99 13.72
N ALA A 162 5.62 -11.31 12.90
CA ALA A 162 5.54 -11.57 11.46
C ALA A 162 6.90 -11.46 10.75
N PHE A 163 7.76 -10.51 11.17
CA PHE A 163 9.09 -10.35 10.60
C PHE A 163 10.07 -11.42 11.07
N ILE A 164 9.89 -11.94 12.27
CA ILE A 164 10.70 -13.06 12.82
C ILE A 164 10.35 -14.34 12.07
N LEU A 165 9.07 -14.64 11.92
CA LEU A 165 8.57 -15.79 11.17
C LEU A 165 8.99 -15.70 9.69
N GLY A 166 8.85 -14.52 9.10
CA GLY A 166 9.16 -14.26 7.71
C GLY A 166 10.65 -14.12 7.38
N GLU A 167 11.58 -14.28 8.34
CA GLU A 167 13.01 -13.99 8.16
C GLU A 167 13.63 -14.66 6.92
N LYS A 168 13.37 -15.94 6.70
CA LYS A 168 13.90 -16.67 5.53
C LYS A 168 13.33 -16.14 4.21
N PHE A 169 12.04 -15.76 4.22
CA PHE A 169 11.38 -15.18 3.07
C PHE A 169 11.92 -13.78 2.78
N ILE A 170 12.04 -12.93 3.79
CA ILE A 170 12.53 -11.56 3.66
C ILE A 170 13.99 -11.55 3.22
N GLY A 171 14.84 -12.34 3.86
CA GLY A 171 16.27 -12.35 3.61
C GLY A 171 16.90 -10.98 3.88
N ASN A 172 17.65 -10.48 2.90
CA ASN A 172 18.29 -9.17 2.95
C ASN A 172 17.49 -8.06 2.24
N ASP A 173 16.26 -8.34 1.85
CA ASP A 173 15.41 -7.38 1.16
C ASP A 173 14.71 -6.43 2.15
N ALA A 174 14.22 -5.29 1.65
CA ALA A 174 13.27 -4.46 2.37
C ALA A 174 11.91 -5.18 2.44
N CYS A 175 11.09 -4.85 3.43
CA CYS A 175 9.82 -5.52 3.63
C CYS A 175 8.69 -4.54 3.93
N ALA A 176 7.57 -4.64 3.19
CA ALA A 176 6.31 -4.02 3.56
C ALA A 176 5.43 -5.04 4.27
N MET A 177 4.73 -4.63 5.32
CA MET A 177 3.71 -5.44 5.98
C MET A 177 2.39 -4.70 5.99
N ILE A 178 1.32 -5.43 5.69
CA ILE A 178 -0.05 -4.96 5.83
C ILE A 178 -0.88 -5.95 6.63
N LEU A 179 -1.76 -5.42 7.50
CA LEU A 179 -2.72 -6.25 8.21
C LEU A 179 -3.84 -6.68 7.26
N GLY A 180 -4.21 -7.95 7.33
CA GLY A 180 -5.16 -8.59 6.40
C GLY A 180 -6.60 -8.09 6.49
N ASP A 181 -6.89 -7.25 7.48
CA ASP A 181 -8.19 -6.63 7.73
C ASP A 181 -8.19 -5.11 7.55
N ASN A 182 -7.12 -4.55 7.02
CA ASN A 182 -7.01 -3.12 6.76
C ASN A 182 -7.35 -2.79 5.31
N ILE A 183 -8.24 -1.82 5.12
CA ILE A 183 -8.69 -1.35 3.81
C ILE A 183 -8.32 0.12 3.68
N PHE A 184 -7.64 0.45 2.59
CA PHE A 184 -7.23 1.81 2.26
C PHE A 184 -7.85 2.22 0.92
N TYR A 185 -8.35 3.45 0.85
CA TYR A 185 -8.81 4.05 -0.37
C TYR A 185 -8.59 5.57 -0.35
N GLY A 186 -8.11 6.13 -1.44
CA GLY A 186 -7.94 7.57 -1.59
C GLY A 186 -7.17 7.93 -2.85
N SER A 187 -7.42 9.14 -3.36
CA SER A 187 -6.69 9.64 -4.53
C SER A 187 -5.22 9.88 -4.20
N GLY A 188 -4.32 9.45 -5.08
CA GLY A 188 -2.87 9.61 -4.89
C GLY A 188 -2.24 8.57 -3.94
N PHE A 189 -2.96 7.54 -3.53
CA PHE A 189 -2.43 6.51 -2.63
C PHE A 189 -1.19 5.81 -3.21
N GLU A 190 -1.14 5.56 -4.51
CA GLU A 190 0.03 4.99 -5.19
C GLU A 190 1.30 5.83 -5.00
N ASN A 191 1.16 7.17 -4.93
CA ASN A 191 2.30 8.06 -4.69
C ASN A 191 2.84 7.87 -3.26
N LEU A 192 1.95 7.82 -2.26
CA LEU A 192 2.35 7.57 -0.86
C LEU A 192 3.03 6.21 -0.72
N LEU A 193 2.50 5.17 -1.36
CA LEU A 193 3.11 3.84 -1.39
C LEU A 193 4.49 3.84 -2.05
N SER A 194 4.63 4.58 -3.16
CA SER A 194 5.91 4.74 -3.85
C SER A 194 6.95 5.46 -2.98
N HIS A 195 6.56 6.52 -2.28
CA HIS A 195 7.43 7.24 -1.34
C HIS A 195 7.88 6.34 -0.19
N ALA A 196 6.95 5.61 0.43
CA ALA A 196 7.27 4.69 1.51
C ALA A 196 8.22 3.57 1.06
N LYS A 197 7.97 3.00 -0.13
CA LYS A 197 8.84 2.00 -0.74
C LYS A 197 10.26 2.53 -0.96
N ASN A 198 10.39 3.71 -1.57
CA ASN A 198 11.69 4.32 -1.85
C ASN A 198 12.43 4.67 -0.56
N SER A 199 11.73 5.17 0.47
CA SER A 199 12.31 5.41 1.79
C SER A 199 12.87 4.13 2.40
N ALA A 200 12.11 3.02 2.37
CA ALA A 200 12.54 1.74 2.90
C ALA A 200 13.74 1.17 2.13
N LEU A 201 13.76 1.24 0.80
CA LEU A 201 14.90 0.83 -0.02
C LEU A 201 16.15 1.68 0.27
N SER A 202 15.97 2.92 0.73
CA SER A 202 17.04 3.85 1.11
C SER A 202 17.46 3.76 2.60
N GLY A 203 16.84 2.86 3.38
CA GLY A 203 17.24 2.62 4.78
C GLY A 203 16.33 3.26 5.83
N THR A 204 15.22 3.88 5.45
CA THR A 204 14.29 4.58 6.37
C THR A 204 12.94 3.88 6.42
N ALA A 205 12.48 3.52 7.62
CA ALA A 205 11.15 2.96 7.82
C ALA A 205 10.05 4.02 7.62
N THR A 206 8.87 3.59 7.17
CA THR A 206 7.71 4.46 7.01
C THR A 206 6.47 3.83 7.61
N ILE A 207 5.75 4.58 8.44
CA ILE A 207 4.44 4.25 9.00
C ILE A 207 3.38 5.18 8.40
N PHE A 208 2.12 4.72 8.40
CA PHE A 208 0.99 5.52 7.90
C PHE A 208 0.08 5.89 9.04
N GLY A 209 -0.34 7.15 9.08
CA GLY A 209 -1.21 7.67 10.12
C GLY A 209 -2.52 8.21 9.59
N ASN A 210 -3.60 7.88 10.29
CA ASN A 210 -4.94 8.39 10.04
C ASN A 210 -5.52 9.04 11.28
N GLN A 211 -6.24 10.14 11.12
CA GLN A 211 -6.94 10.76 12.25
C GLN A 211 -8.16 9.95 12.67
N VAL A 212 -8.28 9.69 13.97
CA VAL A 212 -9.38 8.91 14.56
C VAL A 212 -10.04 9.64 15.71
N LYS A 213 -11.26 9.22 16.06
CA LYS A 213 -12.03 9.80 17.17
C LYS A 213 -11.74 9.11 18.51
N ASP A 214 -11.25 7.89 18.48
CA ASP A 214 -11.00 6.98 19.61
C ASP A 214 -9.53 6.51 19.62
N PRO A 215 -8.57 7.44 19.77
CA PRO A 215 -7.15 7.15 19.60
C PRO A 215 -6.59 6.15 20.62
N GLU A 216 -7.18 6.01 21.81
CA GLU A 216 -6.77 5.08 22.86
C GLU A 216 -6.84 3.59 22.44
N ARG A 217 -7.51 3.29 21.33
CA ARG A 217 -7.64 1.91 20.79
C ARG A 217 -6.45 1.48 19.95
N PHE A 218 -5.61 2.41 19.50
CA PHE A 218 -4.59 2.22 18.48
C PHE A 218 -3.19 2.55 18.99
N GLY A 219 -2.17 2.11 18.26
CA GLY A 219 -0.87 2.74 18.34
C GLY A 219 -0.97 4.19 17.85
N ILE A 220 -0.42 5.13 18.59
CA ILE A 220 -0.53 6.57 18.30
C ILE A 220 0.85 7.11 17.94
N MET A 221 0.91 7.97 16.94
CA MET A 221 2.09 8.77 16.62
C MET A 221 1.86 10.24 16.89
N GLU A 222 2.84 10.91 17.48
CA GLU A 222 2.91 12.34 17.64
C GLU A 222 3.79 12.92 16.54
N LEU A 223 3.35 14.00 15.89
CA LEU A 223 4.06 14.65 14.80
C LEU A 223 4.35 16.12 15.14
N ASP A 224 5.49 16.61 14.66
CA ASP A 224 5.77 18.06 14.68
C ASP A 224 5.09 18.79 13.50
N LYS A 225 5.29 20.09 13.43
CA LYS A 225 4.73 20.97 12.37
C LYS A 225 5.25 20.61 10.96
N ASN A 226 6.37 19.90 10.88
CA ASN A 226 7.00 19.46 9.63
C ASN A 226 6.69 18.01 9.29
N ASN A 227 5.76 17.37 10.04
CA ASN A 227 5.39 15.95 9.92
C ASN A 227 6.51 14.98 10.34
N ASN A 228 7.52 15.41 11.12
CA ASN A 228 8.47 14.48 11.70
C ASN A 228 7.84 13.77 12.89
N VAL A 229 8.11 12.47 13.02
CA VAL A 229 7.62 11.66 14.14
C VAL A 229 8.40 12.05 15.41
N LEU A 230 7.67 12.49 16.44
CA LEU A 230 8.24 12.84 17.75
C LEU A 230 8.18 11.66 18.73
N SER A 231 7.07 10.94 18.72
CA SER A 231 6.89 9.76 19.56
C SER A 231 5.89 8.78 18.94
N VAL A 232 6.01 7.50 19.33
CA VAL A 232 5.04 6.45 19.03
C VAL A 232 4.69 5.73 20.33
N GLU A 233 3.40 5.45 20.57
CA GLU A 233 2.93 4.86 21.81
C GLU A 233 1.79 3.87 21.54
N GLU A 234 1.87 2.68 22.12
CA GLU A 234 0.86 1.63 21.93
C GLU A 234 -0.30 1.82 22.88
N LYS A 235 -1.50 2.05 22.35
CA LYS A 235 -2.77 2.17 23.10
C LYS A 235 -2.66 2.99 24.39
N PRO A 236 -2.22 4.24 24.29
CA PRO A 236 -2.00 5.09 25.47
C PRO A 236 -3.32 5.42 26.17
N GLU A 237 -3.33 5.40 27.49
CA GLU A 237 -4.49 5.86 28.28
C GLU A 237 -4.80 7.35 28.05
N LYS A 238 -3.75 8.13 27.76
CA LYS A 238 -3.84 9.58 27.47
C LYS A 238 -3.09 9.89 26.19
N PRO A 239 -3.74 9.72 25.04
CA PRO A 239 -3.11 9.94 23.73
C PRO A 239 -2.59 11.37 23.57
N LYS A 240 -1.35 11.50 23.06
CA LYS A 240 -0.75 12.83 22.77
C LYS A 240 -1.24 13.42 21.45
N SER A 241 -1.82 12.62 20.59
CA SER A 241 -2.42 13.05 19.34
C SER A 241 -3.61 12.15 18.97
N ASN A 242 -4.33 12.50 17.92
CA ASN A 242 -5.38 11.66 17.34
C ASN A 242 -4.93 10.94 16.05
N TYR A 243 -3.63 10.90 15.77
CA TYR A 243 -3.10 10.16 14.64
C TYR A 243 -2.83 8.71 15.02
N ALA A 244 -3.75 7.82 14.65
CA ALA A 244 -3.57 6.37 14.78
C ALA A 244 -2.60 5.86 13.72
N ILE A 245 -1.67 5.01 14.13
CA ILE A 245 -0.81 4.25 13.23
C ILE A 245 -1.66 3.15 12.61
N THR A 246 -1.79 3.18 11.29
CA THR A 246 -2.57 2.18 10.55
C THR A 246 -1.82 0.85 10.44
N GLY A 247 -2.50 -0.16 9.91
CA GLY A 247 -1.89 -1.49 9.72
C GLY A 247 -1.04 -1.62 8.43
N LEU A 248 -0.33 -0.56 8.02
CA LEU A 248 0.54 -0.57 6.85
C LEU A 248 1.92 -0.01 7.22
N TYR A 249 2.95 -0.79 6.95
CA TYR A 249 4.33 -0.53 7.37
C TYR A 249 5.30 -0.84 6.25
N PHE A 250 6.33 0.00 6.09
CA PHE A 250 7.46 -0.24 5.19
C PHE A 250 8.75 -0.16 5.97
N TYR A 251 9.53 -1.22 5.92
CA TYR A 251 10.80 -1.31 6.65
C TYR A 251 11.97 -1.59 5.71
N PRO A 252 13.15 -1.02 6.00
CA PRO A 252 14.37 -1.33 5.27
C PRO A 252 14.84 -2.76 5.54
N SER A 253 15.85 -3.20 4.80
CA SER A 253 16.52 -4.47 5.06
C SER A 253 17.00 -4.56 6.52
N GLY A 254 17.01 -5.79 7.07
CA GLY A 254 17.38 -6.03 8.46
C GLY A 254 16.25 -5.95 9.47
N VAL A 255 15.00 -5.74 9.01
CA VAL A 255 13.82 -5.65 9.90
C VAL A 255 13.63 -6.91 10.76
N SER A 256 13.95 -8.10 10.24
CA SER A 256 13.81 -9.36 11.00
C SER A 256 14.76 -9.41 12.20
N GLN A 257 16.00 -8.93 12.04
CA GLN A 257 16.97 -8.85 13.13
C GLN A 257 16.50 -7.87 14.19
N LYS A 258 16.06 -6.68 13.76
CA LYS A 258 15.56 -5.64 14.67
C LYS A 258 14.28 -6.10 15.39
N ALA A 259 13.40 -6.85 14.73
CA ALA A 259 12.19 -7.43 15.35
C ALA A 259 12.50 -8.46 16.45
N LYS A 260 13.62 -9.18 16.38
CA LYS A 260 14.08 -10.11 17.44
C LYS A 260 14.52 -9.40 18.72
N GLU A 261 14.81 -8.10 18.66
CA GLU A 261 15.16 -7.29 19.83
C GLU A 261 13.93 -6.82 20.61
N VAL A 262 12.73 -6.88 19.98
CA VAL A 262 11.47 -6.51 20.61
C VAL A 262 11.16 -7.49 21.74
N LYS A 263 10.96 -6.96 22.94
CA LYS A 263 10.54 -7.74 24.11
C LYS A 263 9.02 -7.72 24.23
N PRO A 264 8.40 -8.80 24.74
CA PRO A 264 6.97 -8.80 25.01
C PRO A 264 6.56 -7.65 25.93
N SER A 265 5.49 -6.97 25.59
CA SER A 265 4.88 -5.91 26.41
C SER A 265 4.19 -6.50 27.65
N ALA A 266 3.61 -5.64 28.49
CA ALA A 266 2.78 -6.08 29.62
C ALA A 266 1.58 -6.94 29.19
N ARG A 267 1.18 -6.87 27.90
CA ARG A 267 0.14 -7.71 27.29
C ARG A 267 0.67 -9.06 26.78
N GLY A 268 1.98 -9.30 26.88
CA GLY A 268 2.64 -10.49 26.34
C GLY A 268 2.89 -10.45 24.83
N GLU A 269 2.68 -9.28 24.16
CA GLU A 269 2.77 -9.14 22.71
C GLU A 269 4.10 -8.48 22.28
N LEU A 270 4.66 -8.92 21.16
CA LEU A 270 5.76 -8.27 20.44
C LEU A 270 5.18 -7.10 19.64
N GLU A 271 5.13 -5.92 20.27
CA GLU A 271 4.45 -4.76 19.74
C GLU A 271 5.15 -4.19 18.53
N ILE A 272 4.40 -3.90 17.48
CA ILE A 272 4.93 -3.21 16.29
C ILE A 272 5.34 -1.77 16.63
N THR A 273 4.68 -1.15 17.60
CA THR A 273 5.00 0.19 18.07
C THR A 273 6.37 0.25 18.72
N THR A 274 6.79 -0.81 19.42
CA THR A 274 8.16 -0.93 19.95
C THR A 274 9.19 -1.04 18.81
N LEU A 275 8.88 -1.80 17.76
CA LEU A 275 9.75 -1.87 16.57
C LEU A 275 9.86 -0.50 15.88
N ASN A 276 8.77 0.24 15.76
CA ASN A 276 8.75 1.60 15.23
C ASN A 276 9.59 2.55 16.09
N ASP A 277 9.52 2.45 17.42
CA ASP A 277 10.30 3.26 18.36
C ASP A 277 11.83 3.02 18.20
N PHE A 278 12.24 1.79 17.88
CA PHE A 278 13.67 1.52 17.57
C PHE A 278 14.12 2.30 16.33
N TYR A 279 13.31 2.31 15.26
CA TYR A 279 13.63 3.09 14.07
C TYR A 279 13.57 4.61 14.34
N LEU A 280 12.65 5.05 15.19
CA LEU A 280 12.57 6.46 15.62
C LEU A 280 13.84 6.89 16.37
N LYS A 281 14.30 6.10 17.34
CA LYS A 281 15.51 6.35 18.11
C LYS A 281 16.78 6.38 17.26
N ASP A 282 16.79 5.57 16.19
CA ASP A 282 17.88 5.57 15.22
C ASP A 282 17.81 6.73 14.22
N GLY A 283 16.79 7.59 14.30
CA GLY A 283 16.55 8.69 13.35
C GLY A 283 16.08 8.23 11.96
N ASN A 284 15.60 7.00 11.85
CA ASN A 284 15.24 6.33 10.59
C ASN A 284 13.75 5.95 10.51
N LEU A 285 12.85 6.76 11.08
CA LEU A 285 11.40 6.60 10.97
C LEU A 285 10.77 7.84 10.34
N LYS A 286 9.93 7.63 9.32
CA LYS A 286 9.07 8.64 8.71
C LYS A 286 7.60 8.28 8.85
N ALA A 287 6.73 9.27 8.73
CA ALA A 287 5.30 9.08 8.68
C ALA A 287 4.72 9.66 7.38
N GLU A 288 3.79 8.90 6.77
CA GLU A 288 2.90 9.39 5.73
C GLU A 288 1.51 9.59 6.35
N LYS A 289 0.95 10.80 6.23
CA LYS A 289 -0.40 11.08 6.70
C LYS A 289 -1.42 10.78 5.63
N LEU A 290 -2.45 10.05 6.00
CA LEU A 290 -3.65 9.92 5.20
C LEU A 290 -4.49 11.19 5.42
N GLU A 291 -4.42 12.11 4.47
CA GLU A 291 -5.07 13.42 4.54
C GLU A 291 -6.56 13.33 4.14
N GLU A 292 -7.24 14.48 4.14
CA GLU A 292 -8.65 14.57 3.72
C GLU A 292 -8.87 13.94 2.33
N GLY A 293 -9.91 13.10 2.20
CA GLY A 293 -10.19 12.33 1.01
C GLY A 293 -9.63 10.89 1.01
N PHE A 294 -8.80 10.56 2.02
CA PHE A 294 -8.45 9.17 2.30
C PHE A 294 -9.43 8.53 3.27
N VAL A 295 -9.62 7.24 3.09
CA VAL A 295 -10.39 6.41 4.01
C VAL A 295 -9.56 5.20 4.40
N TRP A 296 -9.53 4.93 5.70
CA TRP A 296 -8.94 3.76 6.29
C TRP A 296 -9.96 3.05 7.18
N PHE A 297 -10.11 1.75 7.01
CA PHE A 297 -10.92 0.90 7.87
C PHE A 297 -10.06 -0.18 8.51
N ASP A 298 -10.13 -0.28 9.83
CA ASP A 298 -9.84 -1.48 10.60
C ASP A 298 -11.14 -2.27 10.70
N THR A 299 -11.32 -3.31 9.86
CA THR A 299 -12.57 -4.07 9.75
C THR A 299 -12.70 -5.13 10.87
N GLY A 300 -12.40 -4.73 12.11
CA GLY A 300 -12.37 -5.59 13.28
C GLY A 300 -13.73 -5.86 13.93
N THR A 301 -14.80 -5.18 13.50
CA THR A 301 -16.17 -5.30 14.04
C THR A 301 -17.19 -5.44 12.92
N PHE A 302 -18.40 -5.91 13.23
CA PHE A 302 -19.50 -5.99 12.26
C PHE A 302 -19.84 -4.62 11.66
N ASP A 303 -19.90 -3.58 12.50
CA ASP A 303 -20.21 -2.22 12.05
C ASP A 303 -19.14 -1.70 11.10
N SER A 304 -17.85 -1.84 11.43
CA SER A 304 -16.77 -1.39 10.56
C SER A 304 -16.70 -2.15 9.22
N GLN A 305 -17.08 -3.43 9.19
CA GLN A 305 -17.21 -4.20 7.95
C GLN A 305 -18.37 -3.70 7.09
N LEU A 306 -19.51 -3.42 7.72
CA LEU A 306 -20.68 -2.89 7.02
C LEU A 306 -20.43 -1.49 6.47
N GLU A 307 -19.79 -0.61 7.24
CA GLU A 307 -19.37 0.73 6.80
C GLU A 307 -18.41 0.65 5.61
N ALA A 308 -17.39 -0.19 5.68
CA ALA A 308 -16.46 -0.42 4.58
C ALA A 308 -17.18 -0.93 3.33
N ALA A 309 -18.06 -1.94 3.47
CA ALA A 309 -18.82 -2.50 2.36
C ALA A 309 -19.76 -1.46 1.71
N ASN A 310 -20.45 -0.64 2.50
CA ASN A 310 -21.33 0.41 2.02
C ASN A 310 -20.56 1.51 1.26
N MET A 311 -19.40 1.91 1.79
CA MET A 311 -18.55 2.91 1.13
C MET A 311 -18.03 2.40 -0.22
N ILE A 312 -17.48 1.18 -0.26
CA ILE A 312 -16.97 0.57 -1.49
C ILE A 312 -18.08 0.46 -2.53
N LYS A 313 -19.25 -0.05 -2.13
CA LYS A 313 -20.44 -0.12 -3.00
C LYS A 313 -20.79 1.26 -3.58
N ALA A 314 -20.78 2.31 -2.75
CA ALA A 314 -21.12 3.65 -3.21
C ALA A 314 -20.10 4.18 -4.23
N ILE A 315 -18.81 3.98 -4.00
CA ILE A 315 -17.76 4.43 -4.91
C ILE A 315 -17.80 3.63 -6.23
N GLU A 316 -17.86 2.30 -6.18
CA GLU A 316 -17.88 1.46 -7.37
C GLU A 316 -19.11 1.74 -8.26
N ASN A 317 -20.28 1.95 -7.64
CA ASN A 317 -21.48 2.29 -8.39
C ASN A 317 -21.43 3.69 -9.03
N ASN A 318 -20.76 4.66 -8.39
CA ASN A 318 -20.64 6.03 -8.92
C ASN A 318 -19.56 6.16 -10.00
N GLN A 319 -18.47 5.37 -9.89
CA GLN A 319 -17.33 5.47 -10.78
C GLN A 319 -17.31 4.42 -11.90
N ASP A 320 -18.28 3.49 -11.90
CA ASP A 320 -18.31 2.34 -12.82
C ASP A 320 -16.97 1.60 -12.90
N ASN A 321 -16.37 1.39 -11.71
CA ASN A 321 -15.04 0.82 -11.51
C ASN A 321 -15.10 -0.22 -10.38
N VAL A 322 -14.12 -1.13 -10.31
CA VAL A 322 -13.93 -2.07 -9.20
C VAL A 322 -12.69 -1.68 -8.43
N ILE A 323 -12.86 -1.33 -7.15
CA ILE A 323 -11.77 -0.95 -6.26
C ILE A 323 -10.96 -2.20 -5.89
N CYS A 324 -9.64 -2.06 -5.82
CA CYS A 324 -8.75 -3.14 -5.37
C CYS A 324 -9.00 -4.45 -6.15
N CYS A 325 -8.96 -4.35 -7.48
CA CYS A 325 -9.06 -5.49 -8.38
C CYS A 325 -7.64 -6.02 -8.71
N PRO A 326 -7.20 -7.14 -8.12
CA PRO A 326 -5.85 -7.66 -8.32
C PRO A 326 -5.52 -7.94 -9.79
N GLU A 327 -6.47 -8.44 -10.57
CA GLU A 327 -6.29 -8.72 -11.99
C GLU A 327 -6.03 -7.44 -12.79
N LYS A 328 -6.78 -6.36 -12.51
CA LYS A 328 -6.56 -5.06 -13.16
C LYS A 328 -5.18 -4.50 -12.80
N ILE A 329 -4.82 -4.48 -11.52
CA ILE A 329 -3.52 -3.99 -11.06
C ILE A 329 -2.39 -4.80 -11.70
N ALA A 330 -2.53 -6.12 -11.79
CA ALA A 330 -1.56 -6.99 -12.44
C ALA A 330 -1.43 -6.70 -13.94
N TYR A 331 -2.53 -6.45 -14.62
CA TYR A 331 -2.55 -6.11 -16.04
C TYR A 331 -1.91 -4.72 -16.29
N ASP A 332 -2.31 -3.70 -15.54
CA ASP A 332 -1.76 -2.34 -15.64
C ASP A 332 -0.24 -2.30 -15.39
N ASN A 333 0.25 -3.17 -14.52
CA ASN A 333 1.69 -3.33 -14.23
C ASN A 333 2.41 -4.28 -15.21
N ASN A 334 1.75 -4.82 -16.24
CA ASN A 334 2.31 -5.83 -17.16
C ASN A 334 2.81 -7.11 -16.46
N TRP A 335 2.19 -7.52 -15.36
CA TRP A 335 2.50 -8.76 -14.64
C TRP A 335 1.74 -9.96 -15.21
N ILE A 336 0.58 -9.70 -15.80
CA ILE A 336 -0.20 -10.64 -16.60
C ILE A 336 -0.47 -10.04 -17.99
N ASN A 337 -0.66 -10.89 -18.98
CA ASN A 337 -1.03 -10.47 -20.33
C ASN A 337 -2.54 -10.47 -20.53
N ILE A 338 -3.00 -9.95 -21.66
CA ILE A 338 -4.42 -9.85 -22.01
C ILE A 338 -5.10 -11.23 -22.05
N GLU A 339 -4.38 -12.30 -22.44
CA GLU A 339 -4.95 -13.63 -22.51
C GLU A 339 -5.26 -14.18 -21.11
N SER A 340 -4.39 -13.92 -20.14
CA SER A 340 -4.64 -14.25 -18.73
C SER A 340 -5.86 -13.49 -18.19
N LEU A 341 -6.01 -12.22 -18.56
CA LEU A 341 -7.17 -11.41 -18.17
C LEU A 341 -8.46 -11.95 -18.79
N LYS A 342 -8.46 -12.34 -20.06
CA LYS A 342 -9.60 -12.97 -20.75
C LYS A 342 -10.04 -14.26 -20.06
N LEU A 343 -9.09 -15.12 -19.67
CA LEU A 343 -9.42 -16.36 -18.95
C LEU A 343 -10.12 -16.08 -17.62
N ARG A 344 -9.68 -15.05 -16.89
CA ARG A 344 -10.31 -14.64 -15.63
C ARG A 344 -11.70 -14.06 -15.86
N ALA A 345 -11.86 -13.17 -16.85
CA ALA A 345 -13.13 -12.57 -17.21
C ALA A 345 -14.16 -13.65 -17.58
N GLU A 346 -13.79 -14.63 -18.41
CA GLU A 346 -14.67 -15.74 -18.81
C GLU A 346 -15.09 -16.61 -17.61
N LEU A 347 -14.14 -16.92 -16.70
CA LEU A 347 -14.43 -17.67 -15.48
C LEU A 347 -15.46 -16.96 -14.59
N LEU A 348 -15.41 -15.63 -14.53
CA LEU A 348 -16.22 -14.78 -13.66
C LEU A 348 -17.37 -14.06 -14.36
N LYS A 349 -17.67 -14.37 -15.63
CA LYS A 349 -18.62 -13.64 -16.50
C LYS A 349 -20.03 -13.49 -15.97
N LYS A 350 -20.44 -14.34 -15.01
CA LYS A 350 -21.79 -14.32 -14.43
C LYS A 350 -21.98 -13.24 -13.34
N ASN A 351 -20.93 -12.56 -12.92
CA ASN A 351 -20.98 -11.54 -11.88
C ASN A 351 -20.41 -10.20 -12.35
N LYS A 352 -20.68 -9.13 -11.60
CA LYS A 352 -20.22 -7.76 -11.93
C LYS A 352 -18.68 -7.67 -12.03
N TYR A 353 -17.96 -8.40 -11.18
CA TYR A 353 -16.51 -8.41 -11.19
C TYR A 353 -15.93 -8.91 -12.54
N GLY A 354 -16.44 -10.03 -13.04
CA GLY A 354 -16.04 -10.57 -14.36
C GLY A 354 -16.47 -9.67 -15.52
N GLN A 355 -17.65 -9.03 -15.44
CA GLN A 355 -18.12 -8.05 -16.43
C GLN A 355 -17.19 -6.82 -16.47
N PHE A 356 -16.68 -6.37 -15.32
CA PHE A 356 -15.68 -5.31 -15.24
C PHE A 356 -14.35 -5.72 -15.93
N LEU A 357 -13.87 -6.93 -15.70
CA LEU A 357 -12.68 -7.44 -16.41
C LEU A 357 -12.89 -7.49 -17.93
N GLN A 358 -14.10 -7.87 -18.38
CA GLN A 358 -14.45 -7.85 -19.80
C GLN A 358 -14.45 -6.43 -20.38
N LYS A 359 -14.96 -5.44 -19.61
CA LYS A 359 -14.93 -4.03 -20.00
C LYS A 359 -13.49 -3.55 -20.26
N ILE A 360 -12.54 -3.86 -19.36
CA ILE A 360 -11.12 -3.53 -19.54
C ILE A 360 -10.57 -4.12 -20.86
N ILE A 361 -10.91 -5.38 -21.16
CA ILE A 361 -10.49 -6.05 -22.39
C ILE A 361 -11.04 -5.35 -23.64
N ASP A 362 -12.28 -4.93 -23.60
CA ASP A 362 -12.95 -4.27 -24.73
C ASP A 362 -12.43 -2.84 -24.96
N GLU A 363 -12.08 -2.11 -23.90
CA GLU A 363 -11.45 -0.80 -23.96
C GLU A 363 -10.06 -0.87 -24.62
N ASN A 364 -9.22 -1.81 -24.20
CA ASN A 364 -7.88 -2.01 -24.81
C ASN A 364 -7.96 -2.34 -26.30
N ARG A 365 -8.95 -3.10 -26.75
CA ARG A 365 -9.15 -3.42 -28.18
C ARG A 365 -9.52 -2.19 -29.01
N LYS A 366 -10.12 -1.15 -28.41
CA LYS A 366 -10.46 0.11 -29.10
C LYS A 366 -9.26 1.03 -29.23
N GLU A 367 -8.33 0.98 -28.29
CA GLU A 367 -7.10 1.77 -28.33
C GLU A 367 -6.07 1.22 -29.34
N GLU A 368 -6.12 -0.09 -29.63
CA GLU A 368 -5.26 -0.75 -30.62
C GLU A 368 -5.75 -0.58 -32.07
N ARG A 369 -6.96 -0.06 -32.29
CA ARG A 369 -7.53 0.23 -33.61
C ARG A 369 -7.42 1.70 -33.99
#